data_af9a89c9e41e2017779502cfb9778d41
#
_entry.id   af9a89c9e41e2017779502cfb9778d41
#
_cell.length_a   1.000
_cell.length_b   1.000
_cell.length_c   1.000
_cell.angle_alpha   90.00
_cell.angle_beta   90.00
_cell.angle_gamma   90.00
#
_symmetry.space_group_name_H-M   'P 1'
#
loop_
_entity.id
_entity.type
_entity.pdbx_description
1 polymer ?
#
loop_
_entity_poly.entity_id
_entity_poly.type
_entity_poly.pdbx_seq_one_letter_code
_entity_poly.pdbx_strand_id
1 'polypeptide(L)'
;TDTLYPVRPRNIHPLFHFFAISLFAVLLVFNTAAISVILAMALTLQLGRRILQAIPGYSALGGVITDTYHAQVQRLANRVLKDPRDEPILAAAITLGLTAIPIFIAQLVIVEISWPLVLGFYAFVYGPNIRAFVRSFSSMHQEGHKVGGLFKRASVLEKWTGNSFLYMFFALPMGLTPHAAAHLQQHHRENAGPLDVYATARYDHANAWHFVVYMVHEVMYQQLLVSPYLYFRSKRKPAQMRSMIVGNLLHLALFALLALYSLPIAVLYMLVPWCASNFLMGVIHWSQHAFYGGQQDPKDFMYNTVTLLEKPVNTLNEGYHVCHHHWENVHWSESPALFERIKPEMKAAQSLVFRDLSVLDLFLMLMLRRFDALADKLDWWEPLSQAEKVALLKRRCAAAPIAEHEQAYQQSAAGHQNAPRPLH
;
A
#
# COMPACT_ATOMS: atom_id res chain seq x y z
N THR A 1 -10.15 -0.37 -30.59
CA THR A 1 -10.75 -0.26 -29.24
C THR A 1 -10.33 -1.40 -28.31
N ASP A 2 -9.66 -2.46 -28.77
CA ASP A 2 -9.31 -3.65 -27.99
C ASP A 2 -7.97 -3.56 -27.23
N THR A 3 -7.28 -2.43 -27.30
CA THR A 3 -5.88 -2.31 -26.87
C THR A 3 -5.66 -1.59 -25.55
N LEU A 4 -6.68 -0.95 -24.95
CA LEU A 4 -6.50 -0.11 -23.77
C LEU A 4 -6.39 -0.91 -22.45
N TYR A 5 -7.05 -2.04 -22.35
CA TYR A 5 -6.87 -2.93 -21.21
C TYR A 5 -5.90 -4.05 -21.58
N PRO A 6 -4.68 -4.06 -21.06
CA PRO A 6 -3.71 -5.11 -21.36
C PRO A 6 -4.20 -6.49 -20.89
N VAL A 7 -5.19 -6.53 -20.01
CA VAL A 7 -5.82 -7.76 -19.55
C VAL A 7 -7.34 -7.62 -19.57
N ARG A 8 -7.96 -7.98 -20.70
CA ARG A 8 -9.39 -8.29 -20.68
C ARG A 8 -9.56 -9.74 -20.21
N PRO A 9 -10.48 -10.02 -19.28
CA PRO A 9 -10.80 -11.40 -18.87
C PRO A 9 -11.07 -12.34 -20.06
N ARG A 10 -11.61 -11.80 -21.17
CA ARG A 10 -11.89 -12.55 -22.42
C ARG A 10 -10.65 -13.13 -23.11
N ASN A 11 -9.47 -12.54 -22.86
CA ASN A 11 -8.22 -12.97 -23.52
C ASN A 11 -7.44 -13.97 -22.70
N ILE A 12 -7.98 -14.39 -21.55
CA ILE A 12 -7.33 -15.36 -20.66
C ILE A 12 -8.04 -16.69 -20.77
N HIS A 13 -7.28 -17.76 -20.87
CA HIS A 13 -7.84 -19.11 -20.99
C HIS A 13 -8.78 -19.42 -19.81
N PRO A 14 -9.98 -19.99 -20.05
CA PRO A 14 -10.96 -20.29 -19.00
C PRO A 14 -10.40 -21.08 -17.81
N LEU A 15 -9.46 -22.01 -18.05
CA LEU A 15 -8.78 -22.75 -16.97
C LEU A 15 -7.99 -21.86 -16.03
N PHE A 16 -7.42 -20.76 -16.54
CA PHE A 16 -6.73 -19.80 -15.68
C PHE A 16 -7.73 -19.09 -14.76
N HIS A 17 -8.90 -18.70 -15.27
CA HIS A 17 -9.96 -18.12 -14.43
C HIS A 17 -10.45 -19.10 -13.36
N PHE A 18 -10.66 -20.38 -13.73
CA PHE A 18 -11.05 -21.40 -12.77
C PHE A 18 -9.99 -21.58 -11.68
N PHE A 19 -8.73 -21.72 -12.06
CA PHE A 19 -7.63 -21.82 -11.12
C PHE A 19 -7.50 -20.59 -10.24
N ALA A 20 -7.65 -19.41 -10.83
CA ALA A 20 -7.61 -18.13 -10.15
C ALA A 20 -8.74 -17.99 -9.10
N ILE A 21 -9.97 -18.32 -9.48
CA ILE A 21 -11.12 -18.28 -8.59
C ILE A 21 -10.97 -19.30 -7.46
N SER A 22 -10.50 -20.50 -7.77
CA SER A 22 -10.26 -21.55 -6.78
C SER A 22 -9.18 -21.15 -5.78
N LEU A 23 -8.07 -20.62 -6.28
CA LEU A 23 -6.99 -20.08 -5.45
C LEU A 23 -7.49 -18.92 -4.60
N PHE A 24 -8.26 -18.00 -5.18
CA PHE A 24 -8.85 -16.89 -4.44
C PHE A 24 -9.81 -17.35 -3.35
N ALA A 25 -10.66 -18.35 -3.62
CA ALA A 25 -11.57 -18.91 -2.61
C ALA A 25 -10.78 -19.50 -1.43
N VAL A 26 -9.72 -20.26 -1.70
CA VAL A 26 -8.82 -20.80 -0.67
C VAL A 26 -8.16 -19.66 0.10
N LEU A 27 -7.59 -18.67 -0.61
CA LEU A 27 -6.96 -17.49 0.00
C LEU A 27 -7.96 -16.67 0.82
N LEU A 28 -9.21 -16.55 0.39
CA LEU A 28 -10.26 -15.84 1.12
C LEU A 28 -10.57 -16.52 2.46
N VAL A 29 -10.68 -17.85 2.49
CA VAL A 29 -10.87 -18.59 3.74
C VAL A 29 -9.70 -18.40 4.68
N PHE A 30 -8.46 -18.55 4.17
CA PHE A 30 -7.25 -18.31 4.97
C PHE A 30 -7.14 -16.86 5.43
N ASN A 31 -7.45 -15.88 4.57
CA ASN A 31 -7.45 -14.47 4.92
C ASN A 31 -8.49 -14.14 6.00
N THR A 32 -9.70 -14.69 5.90
CA THR A 32 -10.75 -14.45 6.90
C THR A 32 -10.32 -14.97 8.26
N ALA A 33 -9.76 -16.19 8.32
CA ALA A 33 -9.23 -16.76 9.54
C ALA A 33 -8.04 -15.94 10.08
N ALA A 34 -7.08 -15.60 9.21
CA ALA A 34 -5.91 -14.81 9.58
C ALA A 34 -6.28 -13.41 10.08
N ILE A 35 -7.19 -12.72 9.39
CA ILE A 35 -7.68 -11.40 9.79
C ILE A 35 -8.42 -11.48 11.13
N SER A 36 -9.24 -12.50 11.34
CA SER A 36 -9.95 -12.68 12.61
C SER A 36 -8.96 -12.87 13.77
N VAL A 37 -7.92 -13.69 13.58
CA VAL A 37 -6.86 -13.90 14.57
C VAL A 37 -6.07 -12.61 14.80
N ILE A 38 -5.70 -11.89 13.73
CA ILE A 38 -4.98 -10.62 13.80
C ILE A 38 -5.80 -9.57 14.56
N LEU A 39 -7.10 -9.45 14.27
CA LEU A 39 -7.99 -8.52 14.98
C LEU A 39 -8.16 -8.87 16.45
N ALA A 40 -8.40 -10.15 16.77
CA ALA A 40 -8.50 -10.62 18.15
C ALA A 40 -7.21 -10.31 18.91
N MET A 41 -6.06 -10.56 18.30
CA MET A 41 -4.76 -10.31 18.88
C MET A 41 -4.47 -8.82 19.04
N ALA A 42 -4.82 -7.99 18.04
CA ALA A 42 -4.68 -6.54 18.11
C ALA A 42 -5.52 -5.95 19.25
N LEU A 43 -6.76 -6.42 19.42
CA LEU A 43 -7.62 -6.02 20.54
C LEU A 43 -7.04 -6.42 21.89
N THR A 44 -6.53 -7.66 22.02
CA THR A 44 -5.91 -8.16 23.26
C THR A 44 -4.67 -7.34 23.62
N LEU A 45 -3.80 -7.08 22.65
CA LEU A 45 -2.60 -6.27 22.83
C LEU A 45 -2.93 -4.79 23.14
N GLN A 46 -3.99 -4.26 22.54
CA GLN A 46 -4.46 -2.92 22.85
C GLN A 46 -4.99 -2.81 24.28
N LEU A 47 -5.70 -3.82 24.75
CA LEU A 47 -6.16 -3.89 26.15
C LEU A 47 -4.95 -4.00 27.09
N GLY A 48 -4.01 -4.90 26.82
CA GLY A 48 -2.77 -5.04 27.58
C GLY A 48 -1.97 -3.73 27.64
N ARG A 49 -1.88 -3.01 26.54
CA ARG A 49 -1.24 -1.68 26.49
C ARG A 49 -1.96 -0.66 27.39
N ARG A 50 -3.30 -0.63 27.37
CA ARG A 50 -4.05 0.27 28.26
C ARG A 50 -3.79 -0.04 29.74
N ILE A 51 -3.73 -1.31 30.09
CA ILE A 51 -3.39 -1.75 31.46
C ILE A 51 -1.98 -1.29 31.84
N LEU A 52 -0.98 -1.51 30.98
CA LEU A 52 0.39 -1.07 31.20
C LEU A 52 0.51 0.44 31.32
N GLN A 53 -0.23 1.20 30.49
CA GLN A 53 -0.25 2.67 30.54
C GLN A 53 -0.88 3.22 31.83
N ALA A 54 -1.68 2.42 32.52
CA ALA A 54 -2.23 2.78 33.84
C ALA A 54 -1.21 2.65 34.97
N ILE A 55 -0.07 1.97 34.72
CA ILE A 55 1.02 1.85 35.71
C ILE A 55 1.79 3.18 35.79
N PRO A 56 1.90 3.77 37.00
CA PRO A 56 2.66 5.00 37.18
C PRO A 56 4.10 4.87 36.65
N GLY A 57 4.56 5.86 35.88
CA GLY A 57 5.92 5.90 35.31
C GLY A 57 6.14 5.03 34.07
N TYR A 58 5.23 4.14 33.70
CA TYR A 58 5.39 3.29 32.51
C TYR A 58 5.54 4.11 31.21
N SER A 59 4.68 5.12 31.04
CA SER A 59 4.73 5.98 29.85
C SER A 59 6.01 6.80 29.80
N ALA A 60 6.50 7.30 30.93
CA ALA A 60 7.74 8.05 31.01
C ALA A 60 8.96 7.17 30.68
N LEU A 61 9.04 5.97 31.24
CA LEU A 61 10.08 4.99 30.88
C LEU A 61 10.04 4.63 29.40
N GLY A 62 8.86 4.38 28.87
CA GLY A 62 8.65 4.10 27.46
C GLY A 62 9.13 5.24 26.56
N GLY A 63 8.89 6.51 26.96
CA GLY A 63 9.42 7.70 26.27
C GLY A 63 10.95 7.71 26.25
N VAL A 64 11.61 7.56 27.40
CA VAL A 64 13.07 7.55 27.50
C VAL A 64 13.71 6.44 26.64
N ILE A 65 13.12 5.23 26.64
CA ILE A 65 13.61 4.12 25.80
C ILE A 65 13.47 4.46 24.33
N THR A 66 12.30 4.98 23.93
CA THR A 66 12.00 5.35 22.54
C THR A 66 12.93 6.46 22.05
N ASP A 67 13.12 7.52 22.81
CA ASP A 67 13.98 8.65 22.47
C ASP A 67 15.45 8.21 22.38
N THR A 68 15.90 7.39 23.31
CA THR A 68 17.26 6.79 23.27
C THR A 68 17.45 5.93 22.04
N TYR A 69 16.49 5.09 21.70
CA TYR A 69 16.50 4.24 20.51
C TYR A 69 16.61 5.10 19.24
N HIS A 70 15.71 6.07 19.06
CA HIS A 70 15.72 6.94 17.88
C HIS A 70 17.01 7.77 17.80
N ALA A 71 17.56 8.23 18.91
CA ALA A 71 18.84 8.94 18.92
C ALA A 71 19.99 8.06 18.43
N GLN A 72 20.02 6.76 18.78
CA GLN A 72 21.03 5.82 18.29
C GLN A 72 20.84 5.51 16.80
N VAL A 73 19.60 5.28 16.38
CA VAL A 73 19.30 5.02 14.99
C VAL A 73 19.61 6.25 14.12
N GLN A 74 19.35 7.48 14.61
CA GLN A 74 19.71 8.71 13.91
C GLN A 74 21.22 8.84 13.71
N ARG A 75 22.03 8.45 14.70
CA ARG A 75 23.50 8.42 14.53
C ARG A 75 23.93 7.46 13.44
N LEU A 76 23.28 6.29 13.36
CA LEU A 76 23.51 5.32 12.30
C LEU A 76 23.03 5.87 10.94
N ALA A 77 21.83 6.43 10.87
CA ALA A 77 21.26 7.03 9.66
C ALA A 77 22.20 8.09 9.06
N ASN A 78 22.75 8.99 9.88
CA ASN A 78 23.72 10.00 9.45
C ASN A 78 24.97 9.39 8.77
N ARG A 79 25.34 8.18 9.14
CA ARG A 79 26.50 7.47 8.57
C ARG A 79 26.18 6.71 7.29
N VAL A 80 25.02 6.05 7.24
CA VAL A 80 24.72 5.05 6.20
C VAL A 80 23.70 5.49 5.16
N LEU A 81 22.77 6.40 5.49
CA LEU A 81 21.72 6.85 4.58
C LEU A 81 22.18 8.06 3.75
N LYS A 82 21.68 8.16 2.52
CA LYS A 82 21.85 9.32 1.64
C LYS A 82 21.18 10.55 2.25
N ASP A 83 19.94 10.38 2.71
CA ASP A 83 19.19 11.39 3.44
C ASP A 83 18.93 10.89 4.88
N PRO A 84 19.52 11.55 5.90
CA PRO A 84 19.30 11.17 7.29
C PRO A 84 17.86 11.32 7.79
N ARG A 85 17.02 12.06 7.09
CA ARG A 85 15.59 12.20 7.39
C ARG A 85 14.82 10.89 7.19
N ASP A 86 15.39 9.94 6.44
CA ASP A 86 14.86 8.58 6.29
C ASP A 86 15.17 7.66 7.50
N GLU A 87 15.64 8.22 8.64
CA GLU A 87 15.83 7.49 9.90
C GLU A 87 14.63 6.59 10.27
N PRO A 88 13.36 7.05 10.16
CA PRO A 88 12.22 6.20 10.52
C PRO A 88 12.11 4.91 9.72
N ILE A 89 12.58 4.90 8.47
CA ILE A 89 12.65 3.70 7.62
C ILE A 89 13.69 2.72 8.17
N LEU A 90 14.87 3.23 8.52
CA LEU A 90 15.93 2.42 9.12
C LEU A 90 15.51 1.89 10.50
N ALA A 91 14.83 2.72 11.32
CA ALA A 91 14.28 2.31 12.60
C ALA A 91 13.26 1.17 12.48
N ALA A 92 12.38 1.23 11.48
CA ALA A 92 11.43 0.15 11.21
C ALA A 92 12.14 -1.17 10.87
N ALA A 93 13.18 -1.13 10.02
CA ALA A 93 13.98 -2.30 9.68
C ALA A 93 14.70 -2.91 10.89
N ILE A 94 15.34 -2.07 11.70
CA ILE A 94 16.02 -2.52 12.93
C ILE A 94 15.01 -3.12 13.89
N THR A 95 13.83 -2.51 14.05
CA THR A 95 12.77 -3.05 14.93
C THR A 95 12.35 -4.45 14.50
N LEU A 96 12.09 -4.66 13.19
CA LEU A 96 11.76 -6.00 12.67
C LEU A 96 12.90 -6.99 12.87
N GLY A 97 14.13 -6.56 12.62
CA GLY A 97 15.34 -7.38 12.83
C GLY A 97 15.57 -7.80 14.27
N LEU A 98 15.13 -7.01 15.23
CA LEU A 98 15.26 -7.29 16.66
C LEU A 98 14.03 -8.01 17.26
N THR A 99 12.94 -8.14 16.53
CA THR A 99 11.68 -8.71 17.02
C THR A 99 11.19 -9.87 16.17
N ALA A 100 10.56 -9.62 15.05
CA ALA A 100 9.93 -10.66 14.23
C ALA A 100 10.95 -11.66 13.64
N ILE A 101 12.11 -11.20 13.19
CA ILE A 101 13.13 -12.07 12.57
C ILE A 101 13.72 -13.08 13.56
N PRO A 102 14.14 -12.72 14.79
CA PRO A 102 14.60 -13.72 15.78
C PRO A 102 13.55 -14.77 16.11
N ILE A 103 12.26 -14.38 16.19
CA ILE A 103 11.17 -15.33 16.43
C ILE A 103 11.04 -16.30 15.25
N PHE A 104 11.10 -15.80 14.02
CA PHE A 104 11.08 -16.66 12.84
C PHE A 104 12.28 -17.62 12.79
N ILE A 105 13.49 -17.15 13.12
CA ILE A 105 14.68 -17.99 13.20
C ILE A 105 14.51 -19.05 14.28
N ALA A 106 14.00 -18.71 15.47
CA ALA A 106 13.74 -19.66 16.54
C ALA A 106 12.75 -20.74 16.08
N GLN A 107 11.71 -20.37 15.34
CA GLN A 107 10.78 -21.34 14.76
C GLN A 107 11.46 -22.27 13.74
N LEU A 108 12.37 -21.78 12.93
CA LEU A 108 13.14 -22.62 12.01
C LEU A 108 14.01 -23.65 12.76
N VAL A 109 14.61 -23.26 13.88
CA VAL A 109 15.44 -24.17 14.70
C VAL A 109 14.60 -25.25 15.39
N ILE A 110 13.41 -24.90 15.87
CA ILE A 110 12.52 -25.85 16.57
C ILE A 110 11.86 -26.85 15.62
N VAL A 111 11.63 -26.48 14.36
CA VAL A 111 10.98 -27.24 13.27
C VAL A 111 9.50 -27.52 13.53
N GLU A 112 9.15 -28.09 14.68
CA GLU A 112 7.75 -28.27 15.09
C GLU A 112 7.08 -26.95 15.36
N ILE A 113 5.79 -26.81 14.98
CA ILE A 113 5.06 -25.55 15.16
C ILE A 113 4.93 -25.21 16.65
N SER A 114 5.61 -24.15 17.04
CA SER A 114 5.48 -23.51 18.34
C SER A 114 4.47 -22.38 18.28
N TRP A 115 3.25 -22.61 18.75
CA TRP A 115 2.21 -21.58 18.75
C TRP A 115 2.59 -20.28 19.48
N PRO A 116 3.34 -20.32 20.61
CA PRO A 116 3.87 -19.09 21.20
C PRO A 116 4.75 -18.28 20.25
N LEU A 117 5.59 -18.93 19.42
CA LEU A 117 6.40 -18.24 18.42
C LEU A 117 5.56 -17.69 17.28
N VAL A 118 4.59 -18.47 16.78
CA VAL A 118 3.65 -18.00 15.76
C VAL A 118 2.89 -16.76 16.25
N LEU A 119 2.28 -16.85 17.44
CA LEU A 119 1.52 -15.72 18.02
C LEU A 119 2.43 -14.52 18.30
N GLY A 120 3.63 -14.75 18.80
CA GLY A 120 4.63 -13.70 19.00
C GLY A 120 5.02 -13.00 17.71
N PHE A 121 5.28 -13.75 16.63
CA PHE A 121 5.57 -13.19 15.30
C PHE A 121 4.44 -12.29 14.81
N TYR A 122 3.19 -12.78 14.85
CA TYR A 122 2.03 -12.02 14.44
C TYR A 122 1.76 -10.81 15.33
N ALA A 123 2.03 -10.93 16.63
CA ALA A 123 1.94 -9.82 17.56
C ALA A 123 2.91 -8.68 17.22
N PHE A 124 4.13 -9.00 16.82
CA PHE A 124 5.10 -7.98 16.40
C PHE A 124 4.82 -7.40 15.00
N VAL A 125 4.36 -8.22 14.06
CA VAL A 125 4.09 -7.77 12.69
C VAL A 125 2.78 -6.97 12.60
N TYR A 126 1.70 -7.47 13.19
CA TYR A 126 0.35 -6.91 13.03
C TYR A 126 -0.23 -6.26 14.29
N GLY A 127 0.36 -6.43 15.44
CA GLY A 127 -0.09 -5.79 16.68
C GLY A 127 0.70 -4.50 16.97
N PRO A 128 0.34 -3.78 18.02
CA PRO A 128 -1.01 -3.25 18.22
C PRO A 128 -1.29 -2.12 17.22
N ASN A 129 -2.54 -2.00 16.76
CA ASN A 129 -2.98 -1.05 15.74
C ASN A 129 -2.29 -1.24 14.36
N ILE A 130 -1.80 -2.43 14.06
CA ILE A 130 -1.15 -2.77 12.78
C ILE A 130 0.06 -1.84 12.47
N ARG A 131 0.61 -1.20 13.48
CA ARG A 131 1.63 -0.13 13.30
C ARG A 131 2.93 -0.64 12.69
N ALA A 132 3.40 -1.83 13.09
CA ALA A 132 4.64 -2.37 12.54
C ALA A 132 4.46 -2.71 11.05
N PHE A 133 3.32 -3.32 10.69
CA PHE A 133 2.96 -3.57 9.29
C PHE A 133 2.90 -2.26 8.48
N VAL A 134 2.13 -1.26 8.96
CA VAL A 134 1.98 0.01 8.25
C VAL A 134 3.33 0.70 8.08
N ARG A 135 4.19 0.74 9.11
CA ARG A 135 5.53 1.31 8.99
C ARG A 135 6.39 0.58 7.96
N SER A 136 6.35 -0.74 7.96
CA SER A 136 7.11 -1.55 6.99
C SER A 136 6.61 -1.32 5.57
N PHE A 137 5.28 -1.29 5.39
CA PHE A 137 4.66 -1.00 4.10
C PHE A 137 5.03 0.40 3.59
N SER A 138 4.82 1.44 4.40
CA SER A 138 5.16 2.81 4.02
C SER A 138 6.67 2.99 3.79
N SER A 139 7.51 2.29 4.55
CA SER A 139 8.96 2.29 4.34
C SER A 139 9.35 1.68 3.00
N MET A 140 8.76 0.55 2.66
CA MET A 140 8.96 -0.15 1.38
C MET A 140 8.47 0.72 0.21
N HIS A 141 7.33 1.38 0.37
CA HIS A 141 6.76 2.28 -0.61
C HIS A 141 7.69 3.49 -0.84
N GLN A 142 8.09 4.20 0.22
CA GLN A 142 8.99 5.36 0.14
C GLN A 142 10.37 4.98 -0.42
N GLU A 143 10.89 3.82 -0.06
CA GLU A 143 12.15 3.34 -0.63
C GLU A 143 12.06 3.10 -2.14
N GLY A 144 10.92 2.59 -2.61
CA GLY A 144 10.66 2.42 -4.04
C GLY A 144 10.79 3.72 -4.85
N HIS A 145 10.50 4.86 -4.24
CA HIS A 145 10.65 6.19 -4.84
C HIS A 145 12.08 6.74 -4.83
N LYS A 146 13.01 6.13 -4.10
CA LYS A 146 14.40 6.62 -4.02
C LYS A 146 15.25 6.12 -5.17
N VAL A 147 15.56 6.99 -6.09
CA VAL A 147 16.47 6.65 -7.21
C VAL A 147 17.85 6.25 -6.65
N GLY A 148 18.28 5.04 -6.98
CA GLY A 148 19.55 4.48 -6.49
C GLY A 148 19.52 4.09 -5.00
N GLY A 149 18.33 3.89 -4.41
CA GLY A 149 18.14 3.38 -3.05
C GLY A 149 18.47 4.35 -1.92
N LEU A 150 18.25 3.91 -0.69
CA LEU A 150 18.40 4.71 0.55
C LEU A 150 19.85 4.86 1.01
N PHE A 151 20.71 3.87 0.75
CA PHE A 151 22.04 3.80 1.31
C PHE A 151 23.09 4.54 0.47
N LYS A 152 24.08 5.16 1.13
CA LYS A 152 25.25 5.79 0.48
C LYS A 152 26.04 4.79 -0.35
N ARG A 153 26.06 3.52 0.07
CA ARG A 153 26.71 2.40 -0.64
C ARG A 153 25.65 1.39 -1.02
N ALA A 154 25.36 1.27 -2.33
CA ALA A 154 24.45 0.27 -2.84
C ALA A 154 25.01 -1.15 -2.62
N SER A 155 24.18 -2.05 -2.15
CA SER A 155 24.52 -3.47 -2.02
C SER A 155 24.63 -4.13 -3.38
N VAL A 156 25.35 -5.27 -3.46
CA VAL A 156 25.41 -6.08 -4.69
C VAL A 156 24.00 -6.51 -5.09
N LEU A 157 23.17 -6.87 -4.12
CA LEU A 157 21.80 -7.33 -4.34
C LEU A 157 20.94 -6.22 -4.95
N GLU A 158 21.07 -4.96 -4.48
CA GLU A 158 20.40 -3.79 -5.02
C GLU A 158 20.77 -3.56 -6.50
N LYS A 159 22.05 -3.71 -6.84
CA LYS A 159 22.53 -3.59 -8.22
C LYS A 159 21.95 -4.68 -9.15
N TRP A 160 21.70 -5.88 -8.61
CA TRP A 160 21.20 -7.02 -9.38
C TRP A 160 19.68 -7.01 -9.53
N THR A 161 18.95 -6.68 -8.47
CA THR A 161 17.48 -6.76 -8.43
C THR A 161 16.81 -5.43 -8.75
N GLY A 162 17.53 -4.31 -8.70
CA GLY A 162 16.95 -2.98 -8.78
C GLY A 162 16.14 -2.58 -7.54
N ASN A 163 16.09 -3.45 -6.52
CA ASN A 163 15.43 -3.22 -5.24
C ASN A 163 16.50 -3.08 -4.15
N SER A 164 16.25 -2.22 -3.19
CA SER A 164 17.20 -2.07 -2.11
C SER A 164 17.18 -3.27 -1.16
N PHE A 165 18.22 -3.37 -0.37
CA PHE A 165 18.32 -4.40 0.68
C PHE A 165 17.18 -4.32 1.68
N LEU A 166 16.74 -3.10 2.05
CA LEU A 166 15.64 -2.94 3.00
C LEU A 166 14.30 -3.41 2.42
N TYR A 167 14.02 -3.12 1.15
CA TYR A 167 12.85 -3.64 0.47
C TYR A 167 12.76 -5.16 0.58
N MET A 168 13.85 -5.87 0.30
CA MET A 168 13.89 -7.33 0.42
C MET A 168 13.74 -7.80 1.87
N PHE A 169 14.28 -7.07 2.82
CA PHE A 169 14.18 -7.36 4.24
C PHE A 169 12.75 -7.19 4.75
N PHE A 170 12.07 -6.10 4.40
CA PHE A 170 10.65 -5.88 4.72
C PHE A 170 9.72 -6.87 4.01
N ALA A 171 10.13 -7.38 2.87
CA ALA A 171 9.36 -8.36 2.12
C ALA A 171 9.31 -9.74 2.78
N LEU A 172 10.23 -10.08 3.68
CA LEU A 172 10.20 -11.36 4.39
C LEU A 172 8.88 -11.61 5.12
N PRO A 173 8.34 -10.66 5.92
CA PRO A 173 7.03 -10.82 6.55
C PRO A 173 5.84 -10.42 5.65
N MET A 174 6.06 -9.78 4.50
CA MET A 174 4.96 -9.19 3.71
C MET A 174 4.85 -9.74 2.28
N GLY A 175 5.80 -10.55 1.86
CA GLY A 175 5.90 -11.05 0.51
C GLY A 175 6.66 -10.10 -0.43
N LEU A 176 7.52 -10.70 -1.25
CA LEU A 176 8.29 -10.01 -2.29
C LEU A 176 7.36 -9.73 -3.47
N THR A 177 6.76 -8.56 -3.50
CA THR A 177 6.22 -8.06 -4.75
C THR A 177 7.19 -7.05 -5.34
N PRO A 178 7.45 -7.08 -6.64
CA PRO A 178 8.24 -6.04 -7.31
C PRO A 178 7.43 -4.76 -7.41
N HIS A 179 7.06 -4.24 -6.25
CA HIS A 179 6.20 -3.09 -6.07
C HIS A 179 6.75 -1.85 -6.78
N ALA A 180 8.05 -1.62 -6.69
CA ALA A 180 8.67 -0.43 -7.26
C ALA A 180 8.42 -0.29 -8.77
N ALA A 181 8.54 -1.36 -9.57
CA ALA A 181 8.31 -1.27 -11.00
C ALA A 181 6.83 -1.03 -11.33
N ALA A 182 5.91 -1.80 -10.74
CA ALA A 182 4.48 -1.65 -11.00
C ALA A 182 3.93 -0.33 -10.41
N HIS A 183 4.32 0.03 -9.21
CA HIS A 183 3.86 1.23 -8.53
C HIS A 183 4.37 2.50 -9.24
N LEU A 184 5.67 2.68 -9.39
CA LEU A 184 6.25 3.90 -9.97
C LEU A 184 6.06 3.99 -11.49
N GLN A 185 6.25 2.87 -12.19
CA GLN A 185 6.34 2.89 -13.64
C GLN A 185 5.01 2.60 -14.34
N GLN A 186 4.00 2.13 -13.60
CA GLN A 186 2.65 1.91 -14.10
C GLN A 186 1.63 2.76 -13.34
N HIS A 187 1.44 2.57 -12.04
CA HIS A 187 0.42 3.27 -11.26
C HIS A 187 0.61 4.79 -11.26
N HIS A 188 1.77 5.31 -10.85
CA HIS A 188 2.04 6.76 -10.88
C HIS A 188 1.98 7.37 -12.28
N ARG A 189 2.17 6.60 -13.34
CA ARG A 189 2.09 7.08 -14.72
C ARG A 189 0.69 7.06 -15.29
N GLU A 190 -0.08 6.04 -14.94
CA GLU A 190 -1.41 5.81 -15.52
C GLU A 190 -2.54 6.31 -14.60
N ASN A 191 -2.24 6.57 -13.32
CA ASN A 191 -3.09 7.23 -12.31
C ASN A 191 -4.56 6.84 -12.38
N ALA A 192 -4.87 5.62 -11.97
CA ALA A 192 -6.23 5.05 -12.02
C ALA A 192 -6.86 4.98 -13.41
N GLY A 193 -6.09 5.32 -14.47
CA GLY A 193 -6.51 5.14 -15.87
C GLY A 193 -6.68 3.67 -16.26
N PRO A 194 -7.20 3.41 -17.48
CA PRO A 194 -7.48 2.04 -17.94
C PRO A 194 -6.29 1.09 -17.99
N LEU A 195 -5.06 1.63 -18.07
CA LEU A 195 -3.82 0.86 -18.10
C LEU A 195 -3.21 0.69 -16.71
N ASP A 196 -3.78 1.33 -15.69
CA ASP A 196 -3.35 1.15 -14.32
C ASP A 196 -3.94 -0.15 -13.75
N VAL A 197 -3.08 -0.98 -13.21
CA VAL A 197 -3.51 -2.22 -12.56
C VAL A 197 -4.32 -1.96 -11.29
N TYR A 198 -4.06 -0.86 -10.62
CA TYR A 198 -4.81 -0.40 -9.44
C TYR A 198 -6.04 0.46 -9.79
N ALA A 199 -6.46 0.50 -11.07
CA ALA A 199 -7.60 1.29 -11.50
C ALA A 199 -8.88 0.91 -10.76
N THR A 200 -9.39 1.82 -9.96
CA THR A 200 -10.62 1.64 -9.17
C THR A 200 -11.84 2.32 -9.78
N ALA A 201 -11.65 3.20 -10.76
CA ALA A 201 -12.70 4.06 -11.34
C ALA A 201 -13.97 3.34 -11.81
N ARG A 202 -13.84 2.10 -12.27
CA ARG A 202 -14.96 1.27 -12.76
C ARG A 202 -15.83 0.67 -11.65
N TYR A 203 -15.48 0.88 -10.39
CA TYR A 203 -16.18 0.29 -9.26
C TYR A 203 -16.94 1.36 -8.47
N ASP A 204 -18.10 1.00 -7.93
CA ASP A 204 -18.75 1.73 -6.85
C ASP A 204 -18.02 1.41 -5.54
N HIS A 205 -17.32 2.41 -5.00
CA HIS A 205 -16.47 2.24 -3.84
C HIS A 205 -17.25 2.03 -2.52
N ALA A 206 -18.56 2.24 -2.52
CA ALA A 206 -19.44 1.90 -1.39
C ALA A 206 -20.13 0.53 -1.57
N ASN A 207 -19.65 -0.30 -2.50
CA ASN A 207 -20.19 -1.61 -2.76
C ASN A 207 -19.17 -2.69 -2.39
N ALA A 208 -19.44 -3.45 -1.32
CA ALA A 208 -18.55 -4.48 -0.83
C ALA A 208 -18.28 -5.60 -1.87
N TRP A 209 -19.26 -5.92 -2.73
CA TRP A 209 -19.06 -6.88 -3.80
C TRP A 209 -18.09 -6.36 -4.86
N HIS A 210 -18.16 -5.07 -5.21
CA HIS A 210 -17.19 -4.46 -6.11
C HIS A 210 -15.77 -4.49 -5.53
N PHE A 211 -15.62 -4.30 -4.22
CA PHE A 211 -14.33 -4.48 -3.55
C PHE A 211 -13.81 -5.92 -3.67
N VAL A 212 -14.67 -6.94 -3.47
CA VAL A 212 -14.28 -8.34 -3.66
C VAL A 212 -13.79 -8.59 -5.10
N VAL A 213 -14.53 -8.10 -6.10
CA VAL A 213 -14.14 -8.22 -7.51
C VAL A 213 -12.82 -7.49 -7.80
N TYR A 214 -12.64 -6.30 -7.21
CA TYR A 214 -11.38 -5.56 -7.29
C TYR A 214 -10.22 -6.37 -6.70
N MET A 215 -10.38 -6.96 -5.51
CA MET A 215 -9.35 -7.79 -4.88
C MET A 215 -8.98 -9.01 -5.72
N VAL A 216 -9.93 -9.63 -6.39
CA VAL A 216 -9.64 -10.71 -7.35
C VAL A 216 -8.76 -10.20 -8.48
N HIS A 217 -9.09 -9.04 -9.05
CA HIS A 217 -8.30 -8.45 -10.13
C HIS A 217 -6.90 -8.07 -9.64
N GLU A 218 -6.77 -7.41 -8.50
CA GLU A 218 -5.50 -7.00 -7.95
C GLU A 218 -4.60 -8.20 -7.67
N VAL A 219 -5.08 -9.18 -6.87
CA VAL A 219 -4.28 -10.34 -6.50
C VAL A 219 -3.93 -11.19 -7.72
N MET A 220 -4.91 -11.44 -8.60
CA MET A 220 -4.70 -12.34 -9.72
C MET A 220 -3.89 -11.74 -10.86
N TYR A 221 -4.10 -10.48 -11.18
CA TYR A 221 -3.49 -9.90 -12.38
C TYR A 221 -2.26 -9.06 -12.07
N GLN A 222 -2.19 -8.47 -10.90
CA GLN A 222 -1.02 -7.71 -10.50
C GLN A 222 -0.01 -8.58 -9.78
N GLN A 223 -0.40 -9.25 -8.71
CA GLN A 223 0.53 -10.02 -7.87
C GLN A 223 1.10 -11.24 -8.61
N LEU A 224 0.33 -11.84 -9.50
CA LEU A 224 0.81 -12.87 -10.43
C LEU A 224 1.48 -12.30 -11.68
N LEU A 225 1.76 -10.98 -11.71
CA LEU A 225 2.50 -10.27 -12.76
C LEU A 225 1.86 -10.24 -14.16
N VAL A 226 0.66 -10.71 -14.33
CA VAL A 226 0.05 -10.76 -15.69
C VAL A 226 -0.12 -9.35 -16.24
N SER A 227 -0.75 -8.46 -15.47
CA SER A 227 -1.03 -7.09 -15.92
C SER A 227 0.24 -6.23 -16.06
N PRO A 228 1.13 -6.14 -15.06
CA PRO A 228 2.38 -5.40 -15.20
C PRO A 228 3.27 -5.95 -16.31
N TYR A 229 3.34 -7.28 -16.47
CA TYR A 229 4.13 -7.88 -17.56
C TYR A 229 3.62 -7.44 -18.94
N LEU A 230 2.30 -7.54 -19.18
CA LEU A 230 1.70 -7.14 -20.46
C LEU A 230 1.87 -5.63 -20.70
N TYR A 231 1.71 -4.81 -19.67
CA TYR A 231 1.94 -3.38 -19.74
C TYR A 231 3.39 -3.07 -20.17
N PHE A 232 4.39 -3.56 -19.44
CA PHE A 232 5.79 -3.27 -19.77
C PHE A 232 6.24 -3.89 -21.09
N ARG A 233 5.68 -5.04 -21.48
CA ARG A 233 5.87 -5.61 -22.82
C ARG A 233 5.36 -4.65 -23.89
N SER A 234 4.14 -4.11 -23.75
CA SER A 234 3.56 -3.16 -24.71
C SER A 234 4.37 -1.85 -24.78
N LYS A 235 4.93 -1.40 -23.67
CA LYS A 235 5.77 -0.19 -23.57
C LYS A 235 7.24 -0.46 -23.92
N ARG A 236 7.62 -1.66 -24.31
CA ARG A 236 9.00 -2.08 -24.66
C ARG A 236 10.02 -1.78 -23.54
N LYS A 237 9.67 -2.12 -22.29
CA LYS A 237 10.49 -1.89 -21.08
C LYS A 237 11.01 -3.21 -20.49
N PRO A 238 12.05 -3.84 -21.11
CA PRO A 238 12.54 -5.17 -20.73
C PRO A 238 13.21 -5.18 -19.34
N ALA A 239 13.80 -4.08 -18.90
CA ALA A 239 14.45 -4.00 -17.60
C ALA A 239 13.43 -4.16 -16.46
N GLN A 240 12.28 -3.46 -16.55
CA GLN A 240 11.18 -3.55 -15.59
C GLN A 240 10.57 -4.96 -15.59
N MET A 241 10.34 -5.52 -16.77
CA MET A 241 9.86 -6.91 -16.90
C MET A 241 10.79 -7.89 -16.19
N ARG A 242 12.10 -7.79 -16.44
CA ARG A 242 13.11 -8.65 -15.81
C ARG A 242 13.11 -8.49 -14.30
N SER A 243 13.11 -7.27 -13.79
CA SER A 243 13.10 -6.99 -12.35
C SER A 243 11.91 -7.66 -11.65
N MET A 244 10.71 -7.55 -12.24
CA MET A 244 9.49 -8.16 -11.69
C MET A 244 9.54 -9.70 -11.72
N ILE A 245 9.97 -10.28 -12.85
CA ILE A 245 10.08 -11.75 -12.99
C ILE A 245 11.08 -12.29 -11.98
N VAL A 246 12.27 -11.69 -11.89
CA VAL A 246 13.32 -12.12 -10.96
C VAL A 246 12.85 -12.00 -9.51
N GLY A 247 12.21 -10.89 -9.13
CA GLY A 247 11.68 -10.70 -7.77
C GLY A 247 10.66 -11.78 -7.38
N ASN A 248 9.71 -12.10 -8.27
CA ASN A 248 8.73 -13.14 -7.98
C ASN A 248 9.34 -14.56 -7.99
N LEU A 249 10.24 -14.85 -8.90
CA LEU A 249 10.93 -16.15 -8.90
C LEU A 249 11.73 -16.36 -7.61
N LEU A 250 12.41 -15.32 -7.10
CA LEU A 250 13.11 -15.39 -5.83
C LEU A 250 12.13 -15.64 -4.66
N HIS A 251 10.98 -14.97 -4.66
CA HIS A 251 9.96 -15.20 -3.63
C HIS A 251 9.40 -16.62 -3.68
N LEU A 252 9.04 -17.10 -4.88
CA LEU A 252 8.56 -18.47 -5.08
C LEU A 252 9.61 -19.50 -4.71
N ALA A 253 10.88 -19.27 -5.06
CA ALA A 253 11.97 -20.16 -4.68
C ALA A 253 12.17 -20.22 -3.16
N LEU A 254 12.13 -19.07 -2.49
CA LEU A 254 12.21 -19.01 -1.02
C LEU A 254 11.03 -19.72 -0.36
N PHE A 255 9.81 -19.51 -0.87
CA PHE A 255 8.63 -20.25 -0.38
C PHE A 255 8.77 -21.75 -0.60
N ALA A 256 9.20 -22.18 -1.79
CA ALA A 256 9.39 -23.60 -2.10
C ALA A 256 10.46 -24.25 -1.22
N LEU A 257 11.60 -23.58 -1.00
CA LEU A 257 12.67 -24.05 -0.11
C LEU A 257 12.15 -24.19 1.33
N LEU A 258 11.39 -23.20 1.80
CA LEU A 258 10.82 -23.25 3.14
C LEU A 258 9.73 -24.32 3.25
N ALA A 259 8.92 -24.53 2.20
CA ALA A 259 7.90 -25.57 2.15
C ALA A 259 8.51 -26.99 2.11
N LEU A 260 9.64 -27.17 1.42
CA LEU A 260 10.41 -28.43 1.44
C LEU A 260 11.01 -28.70 2.83
N TYR A 261 11.40 -27.65 3.54
CA TYR A 261 11.88 -27.78 4.92
C TYR A 261 10.72 -28.08 5.89
N SER A 262 9.67 -27.27 5.86
CA SER A 262 8.45 -27.42 6.66
C SER A 262 7.28 -26.65 6.02
N LEU A 263 6.34 -27.37 5.42
CA LEU A 263 5.16 -26.78 4.83
C LEU A 263 4.35 -25.91 5.84
N PRO A 264 4.10 -26.34 7.10
CA PRO A 264 3.40 -25.52 8.07
C PRO A 264 4.12 -24.18 8.34
N ILE A 265 5.46 -24.18 8.43
CA ILE A 265 6.25 -22.96 8.63
C ILE A 265 6.12 -22.05 7.39
N ALA A 266 6.23 -22.58 6.18
CA ALA A 266 6.06 -21.81 4.95
C ALA A 266 4.68 -21.14 4.88
N VAL A 267 3.64 -21.89 5.23
CA VAL A 267 2.28 -21.37 5.28
C VAL A 267 2.13 -20.26 6.32
N LEU A 268 2.52 -20.52 7.57
CA LEU A 268 2.29 -19.59 8.67
C LEU A 268 3.16 -18.34 8.62
N TYR A 269 4.40 -18.44 8.13
CA TYR A 269 5.34 -17.31 8.16
C TYR A 269 5.55 -16.61 6.81
N MET A 270 5.08 -17.18 5.70
CA MET A 270 5.15 -16.54 4.38
C MET A 270 3.78 -16.40 3.70
N LEU A 271 3.03 -17.50 3.52
CA LEU A 271 1.79 -17.45 2.73
C LEU A 271 0.72 -16.60 3.41
N VAL A 272 0.45 -16.83 4.68
CA VAL A 272 -0.57 -16.08 5.44
C VAL A 272 -0.19 -14.60 5.57
N PRO A 273 1.04 -14.21 5.93
CA PRO A 273 1.47 -12.81 5.89
C PRO A 273 1.37 -12.18 4.49
N TRP A 274 1.71 -12.92 3.45
CA TRP A 274 1.56 -12.43 2.07
C TRP A 274 0.10 -12.16 1.71
N CYS A 275 -0.81 -13.07 2.05
CA CYS A 275 -2.25 -12.88 1.85
C CYS A 275 -2.78 -11.66 2.60
N ALA A 276 -2.43 -11.54 3.89
CA ALA A 276 -2.85 -10.40 4.72
C ALA A 276 -2.31 -9.06 4.18
N SER A 277 -1.08 -9.06 3.72
CA SER A 277 -0.44 -7.87 3.13
C SER A 277 -1.13 -7.42 1.85
N ASN A 278 -1.45 -8.36 0.95
CA ASN A 278 -2.17 -8.05 -0.27
C ASN A 278 -3.59 -7.53 0.00
N PHE A 279 -4.29 -8.11 0.98
CA PHE A 279 -5.59 -7.61 1.40
C PHE A 279 -5.52 -6.17 1.91
N LEU A 280 -4.56 -5.88 2.80
CA LEU A 280 -4.37 -4.54 3.35
C LEU A 280 -3.93 -3.53 2.28
N MET A 281 -3.10 -3.96 1.32
CA MET A 281 -2.74 -3.15 0.15
C MET A 281 -3.97 -2.79 -0.69
N GLY A 282 -4.83 -3.76 -0.97
CA GLY A 282 -6.09 -3.53 -1.68
C GLY A 282 -7.00 -2.55 -0.94
N VAL A 283 -7.10 -2.66 0.39
CA VAL A 283 -7.84 -1.70 1.23
C VAL A 283 -7.25 -0.29 1.10
N ILE A 284 -5.94 -0.16 1.11
CA ILE A 284 -5.24 1.12 0.99
C ILE A 284 -5.52 1.76 -0.37
N HIS A 285 -5.25 1.05 -1.47
CA HIS A 285 -5.47 1.56 -2.83
C HIS A 285 -6.95 1.90 -3.08
N TRP A 286 -7.86 1.01 -2.68
CA TRP A 286 -9.30 1.26 -2.78
C TRP A 286 -9.71 2.54 -2.12
N SER A 287 -9.21 2.81 -0.92
CA SER A 287 -9.59 3.98 -0.13
C SER A 287 -8.93 5.26 -0.63
N GLN A 288 -7.67 5.21 -1.01
CA GLN A 288 -6.92 6.38 -1.48
C GLN A 288 -7.42 6.91 -2.83
N HIS A 289 -8.07 6.05 -3.63
CA HIS A 289 -8.66 6.38 -4.94
C HIS A 289 -10.19 6.17 -4.98
N ALA A 290 -10.88 6.34 -3.84
CA ALA A 290 -12.29 5.98 -3.69
C ALA A 290 -13.28 6.94 -4.36
N PHE A 291 -12.89 8.15 -4.73
CA PHE A 291 -13.82 9.20 -5.12
C PHE A 291 -13.55 9.69 -6.55
N TYR A 292 -13.55 8.76 -7.45
CA TYR A 292 -13.24 8.98 -8.86
C TYR A 292 -14.45 9.46 -9.69
N GLY A 293 -15.66 9.20 -9.26
CA GLY A 293 -16.88 9.42 -10.04
C GLY A 293 -17.09 10.86 -10.51
N GLY A 294 -17.53 11.01 -11.75
CA GLY A 294 -17.85 12.29 -12.34
C GLY A 294 -16.65 13.09 -12.89
N GLN A 295 -15.47 12.48 -12.96
CA GLN A 295 -14.28 13.14 -13.49
C GLN A 295 -14.27 13.18 -15.02
N GLN A 296 -13.85 14.32 -15.58
CA GLN A 296 -13.65 14.47 -17.03
C GLN A 296 -12.22 14.10 -17.47
N ASP A 297 -11.20 14.37 -16.65
CA ASP A 297 -9.81 13.99 -16.92
C ASP A 297 -9.34 12.85 -15.98
N PRO A 298 -9.21 11.62 -16.50
CA PRO A 298 -8.74 10.48 -15.70
C PRO A 298 -7.31 10.62 -15.17
N LYS A 299 -6.53 11.55 -15.69
CA LYS A 299 -5.16 11.81 -15.26
C LYS A 299 -5.02 12.93 -14.24
N ASP A 300 -6.11 13.50 -13.80
CA ASP A 300 -6.08 14.51 -12.76
C ASP A 300 -5.85 13.85 -11.38
N PHE A 301 -4.59 13.80 -10.97
CA PHE A 301 -4.16 13.26 -9.67
C PHE A 301 -4.77 14.00 -8.49
N MET A 302 -4.99 15.31 -8.62
CA MET A 302 -5.56 16.11 -7.54
C MET A 302 -7.04 15.81 -7.32
N TYR A 303 -7.76 15.44 -8.38
CA TYR A 303 -9.17 15.11 -8.30
C TYR A 303 -9.41 13.69 -7.76
N ASN A 304 -8.71 12.68 -8.29
CA ASN A 304 -9.02 11.27 -8.05
C ASN A 304 -8.20 10.62 -6.93
N THR A 305 -7.50 11.42 -6.16
CA THR A 305 -6.71 11.00 -5.01
C THR A 305 -7.16 11.75 -3.77
N VAL A 306 -7.27 11.10 -2.63
CA VAL A 306 -7.69 11.75 -1.39
C VAL A 306 -6.51 12.12 -0.51
N THR A 307 -6.63 13.25 0.19
CA THR A 307 -5.72 13.63 1.26
C THR A 307 -6.38 13.39 2.60
N LEU A 308 -5.66 12.74 3.47
CA LEU A 308 -6.13 12.38 4.80
C LEU A 308 -5.20 13.02 5.85
N LEU A 309 -5.70 13.97 6.65
CA LEU A 309 -4.93 14.76 7.62
C LEU A 309 -5.20 14.34 9.08
N GLU A 310 -4.31 14.78 9.97
CA GLU A 310 -4.48 14.74 11.43
C GLU A 310 -4.79 13.36 11.99
N LYS A 311 -3.93 12.40 11.69
CA LYS A 311 -4.17 11.02 12.02
C LYS A 311 -3.37 10.52 13.19
N PRO A 312 -3.94 9.61 13.99
CA PRO A 312 -3.18 8.86 14.99
C PRO A 312 -2.04 8.02 14.39
N VAL A 313 -2.16 7.68 13.11
CA VAL A 313 -1.19 6.83 12.37
C VAL A 313 -0.93 7.42 10.99
N ASN A 314 -0.18 8.50 10.91
CA ASN A 314 0.33 9.03 9.65
C ASN A 314 1.81 8.66 9.50
N THR A 315 2.09 7.46 9.04
CA THR A 315 3.45 6.97 8.88
C THR A 315 4.05 7.55 7.61
N LEU A 316 5.21 8.22 7.73
CA LEU A 316 5.92 8.85 6.61
C LEU A 316 5.04 9.76 5.75
N ASN A 317 4.10 10.45 6.38
CA ASN A 317 3.17 11.38 5.73
C ASN A 317 2.37 10.80 4.55
N GLU A 318 2.12 9.48 4.53
CA GLU A 318 1.32 8.77 3.52
C GLU A 318 -0.10 9.34 3.33
N GLY A 319 -0.63 10.03 4.34
CA GLY A 319 -1.92 10.71 4.25
C GLY A 319 -1.95 11.89 3.27
N TYR A 320 -0.79 12.48 2.95
CA TYR A 320 -0.67 13.53 1.93
C TYR A 320 -0.58 12.93 0.51
N HIS A 321 -1.50 12.06 0.18
CA HIS A 321 -1.41 11.19 -0.99
C HIS A 321 -1.45 11.96 -2.33
N VAL A 322 -2.18 13.08 -2.40
CA VAL A 322 -2.15 13.98 -3.55
C VAL A 322 -0.73 14.53 -3.78
N CYS A 323 -0.05 14.99 -2.71
CA CYS A 323 1.32 15.48 -2.81
C CYS A 323 2.27 14.40 -3.32
N HIS A 324 2.08 13.17 -2.81
CA HIS A 324 2.88 12.02 -3.19
C HIS A 324 2.72 11.65 -4.67
N HIS A 325 1.49 11.64 -5.19
CA HIS A 325 1.23 11.31 -6.59
C HIS A 325 1.69 12.39 -7.57
N HIS A 326 1.50 13.65 -7.23
CA HIS A 326 1.80 14.75 -8.14
C HIS A 326 3.30 15.14 -8.12
N TRP A 327 3.96 14.99 -6.96
CA TRP A 327 5.38 15.31 -6.76
C TRP A 327 6.13 14.12 -6.13
N GLU A 328 6.18 13.01 -6.84
CA GLU A 328 6.74 11.73 -6.37
C GLU A 328 8.21 11.82 -5.89
N ASN A 329 8.95 12.84 -6.34
CA ASN A 329 10.36 13.06 -5.98
C ASN A 329 10.54 13.94 -4.73
N VAL A 330 9.48 14.57 -4.21
CA VAL A 330 9.56 15.36 -2.99
C VAL A 330 9.69 14.42 -1.79
N HIS A 331 10.60 14.74 -0.90
CA HIS A 331 10.80 13.93 0.30
C HIS A 331 9.53 13.90 1.15
N TRP A 332 9.14 12.74 1.66
CA TRP A 332 7.91 12.55 2.43
C TRP A 332 7.76 13.53 3.61
N SER A 333 8.88 13.94 4.25
CA SER A 333 8.84 14.91 5.35
C SER A 333 8.46 16.33 4.91
N GLU A 334 8.51 16.62 3.63
CA GLU A 334 8.16 17.92 3.05
C GLU A 334 6.70 17.99 2.59
N SER A 335 6.00 16.84 2.57
CA SER A 335 4.59 16.77 2.12
C SER A 335 3.66 17.72 2.86
N PRO A 336 3.78 17.96 4.19
CA PRO A 336 2.94 18.96 4.87
C PRO A 336 3.14 20.39 4.34
N ALA A 337 4.39 20.80 4.13
CA ALA A 337 4.70 22.13 3.60
C ALA A 337 4.27 22.26 2.12
N LEU A 338 4.44 21.20 1.35
CA LEU A 338 3.97 21.14 -0.03
C LEU A 338 2.46 21.26 -0.08
N PHE A 339 1.73 20.52 0.76
CA PHE A 339 0.27 20.59 0.85
C PHE A 339 -0.23 22.02 1.08
N GLU A 340 0.37 22.76 2.04
CA GLU A 340 -0.01 24.15 2.29
C GLU A 340 0.21 25.04 1.06
N ARG A 341 1.28 24.80 0.31
CA ARG A 341 1.62 25.58 -0.88
C ARG A 341 0.67 25.34 -2.05
N ILE A 342 0.18 24.10 -2.22
CA ILE A 342 -0.64 23.69 -3.37
C ILE A 342 -2.15 23.73 -3.11
N LYS A 343 -2.57 24.22 -1.94
CA LYS A 343 -4.01 24.37 -1.62
C LYS A 343 -4.82 25.09 -2.70
N PRO A 344 -4.33 26.17 -3.33
CA PRO A 344 -5.08 26.82 -4.42
C PRO A 344 -5.35 25.90 -5.61
N GLU A 345 -4.36 25.10 -6.02
CA GLU A 345 -4.47 24.14 -7.10
C GLU A 345 -5.40 22.98 -6.72
N MET A 346 -5.29 22.48 -5.49
CA MET A 346 -6.17 21.44 -4.94
C MET A 346 -7.63 21.91 -4.89
N LYS A 347 -7.87 23.18 -4.52
CA LYS A 347 -9.20 23.78 -4.54
C LYS A 347 -9.75 23.85 -5.98
N ALA A 348 -8.95 24.34 -6.92
CA ALA A 348 -9.32 24.41 -8.33
C ALA A 348 -9.65 23.02 -8.91
N ALA A 349 -8.88 22.00 -8.55
CA ALA A 349 -9.11 20.62 -8.93
C ALA A 349 -10.22 19.91 -8.11
N GLN A 350 -10.83 20.58 -7.15
CA GLN A 350 -11.84 19.98 -6.25
C GLN A 350 -11.35 18.73 -5.52
N SER A 351 -10.10 18.72 -5.08
CA SER A 351 -9.49 17.63 -4.31
C SER A 351 -10.27 17.38 -3.03
N LEU A 352 -10.40 16.11 -2.62
CA LEU A 352 -11.00 15.76 -1.34
C LEU A 352 -9.96 15.71 -0.24
N VAL A 353 -10.23 16.44 0.84
CA VAL A 353 -9.41 16.47 2.06
C VAL A 353 -10.28 16.03 3.24
N PHE A 354 -9.84 15.03 3.97
CA PHE A 354 -10.51 14.58 5.19
C PHE A 354 -9.61 14.78 6.41
N ARG A 355 -10.22 15.11 7.57
CA ARG A 355 -9.53 15.24 8.85
C ARG A 355 -9.94 14.16 9.83
N ASP A 356 -9.05 13.79 10.73
CA ASP A 356 -9.25 12.75 11.74
C ASP A 356 -9.80 11.44 11.18
N LEU A 357 -9.27 11.02 10.05
CA LEU A 357 -9.73 9.84 9.33
C LEU A 357 -8.55 8.99 8.88
N SER A 358 -8.46 7.72 9.24
CA SER A 358 -7.47 6.80 8.72
C SER A 358 -7.94 6.11 7.44
N VAL A 359 -7.01 5.55 6.66
CA VAL A 359 -7.34 4.76 5.47
C VAL A 359 -8.31 3.61 5.81
N LEU A 360 -8.12 2.97 6.98
CA LEU A 360 -9.00 1.90 7.44
C LEU A 360 -10.38 2.43 7.85
N ASP A 361 -10.44 3.59 8.51
CA ASP A 361 -11.71 4.22 8.85
C ASP A 361 -12.48 4.60 7.59
N LEU A 362 -11.78 5.19 6.62
CA LEU A 362 -12.37 5.51 5.31
C LEU A 362 -12.94 4.26 4.64
N PHE A 363 -12.16 3.19 4.56
CA PHE A 363 -12.61 1.91 4.02
C PHE A 363 -13.86 1.39 4.71
N LEU A 364 -13.86 1.33 6.04
CA LEU A 364 -14.99 0.84 6.81
C LEU A 364 -16.23 1.71 6.63
N MET A 365 -16.08 3.04 6.64
CA MET A 365 -17.19 3.95 6.41
C MET A 365 -17.78 3.81 5.00
N LEU A 366 -16.96 3.57 3.97
CA LEU A 366 -17.43 3.28 2.62
C LEU A 366 -18.18 1.94 2.56
N MET A 367 -17.61 0.87 3.10
CA MET A 367 -18.26 -0.45 3.12
C MET A 367 -19.57 -0.45 3.88
N LEU A 368 -19.67 0.33 4.96
CA LEU A 368 -20.87 0.51 5.77
C LEU A 368 -21.79 1.65 5.27
N ARG A 369 -21.44 2.30 4.16
CA ARG A 369 -22.17 3.42 3.54
C ARG A 369 -22.45 4.58 4.49
N ARG A 370 -21.52 4.84 5.42
CA ARG A 370 -21.63 5.88 6.46
C ARG A 370 -21.26 7.27 5.91
N PHE A 371 -21.93 7.69 4.83
CA PHE A 371 -21.66 8.95 4.15
C PHE A 371 -21.88 10.20 5.05
N ASP A 372 -22.82 10.14 6.01
CA ASP A 372 -23.01 11.25 6.96
C ASP A 372 -21.74 11.43 7.81
N ALA A 373 -21.22 10.35 8.38
CA ALA A 373 -19.98 10.38 9.15
C ALA A 373 -18.76 10.79 8.34
N LEU A 374 -18.70 10.41 7.05
CA LEU A 374 -17.65 10.88 6.13
C LEU A 374 -17.79 12.38 5.83
N ALA A 375 -19.00 12.88 5.67
CA ALA A 375 -19.27 14.29 5.43
C ALA A 375 -18.85 15.17 6.62
N ASP A 376 -18.97 14.66 7.86
CA ASP A 376 -18.47 15.33 9.08
C ASP A 376 -16.93 15.46 9.09
N LYS A 377 -16.23 14.56 8.40
CA LYS A 377 -14.77 14.54 8.29
C LYS A 377 -14.24 15.28 7.08
N LEU A 378 -15.11 15.64 6.13
CA LEU A 378 -14.72 16.34 4.90
C LEU A 378 -14.41 17.81 5.18
N ASP A 379 -13.14 18.18 4.99
CA ASP A 379 -12.67 19.56 5.00
C ASP A 379 -12.76 20.13 3.57
N TRP A 380 -13.94 20.70 3.24
CA TRP A 380 -14.20 21.19 1.90
C TRP A 380 -13.79 22.65 1.74
N TRP A 381 -13.43 23.02 0.53
CA TRP A 381 -12.89 24.34 0.16
C TRP A 381 -13.87 25.49 0.33
N GLU A 382 -15.18 25.21 0.29
CA GLU A 382 -16.25 26.18 0.36
C GLU A 382 -17.34 25.69 1.34
N PRO A 383 -18.10 26.58 1.96
CA PRO A 383 -19.18 26.16 2.83
C PRO A 383 -20.20 25.30 2.06
N LEU A 384 -20.42 24.09 2.52
CA LEU A 384 -21.47 23.17 2.06
C LEU A 384 -22.29 22.72 3.26
N SER A 385 -23.59 22.59 3.06
CA SER A 385 -24.46 21.91 4.02
C SER A 385 -24.10 20.43 4.11
N GLN A 386 -24.49 19.79 5.20
CA GLN A 386 -24.28 18.36 5.40
C GLN A 386 -24.88 17.52 4.24
N ALA A 387 -26.08 17.87 3.80
CA ALA A 387 -26.75 17.20 2.70
C ALA A 387 -25.97 17.31 1.38
N GLU A 388 -25.39 18.48 1.08
CA GLU A 388 -24.56 18.70 -0.11
C GLU A 388 -23.26 17.92 -0.06
N LYS A 389 -22.59 17.87 1.12
CA LYS A 389 -21.39 17.03 1.32
C LYS A 389 -21.70 15.56 1.09
N VAL A 390 -22.78 15.05 1.65
CA VAL A 390 -23.23 13.66 1.45
C VAL A 390 -23.52 13.38 -0.02
N ALA A 391 -24.23 14.30 -0.72
CA ALA A 391 -24.53 14.16 -2.13
C ALA A 391 -23.24 14.16 -3.00
N LEU A 392 -22.28 15.03 -2.69
CA LEU A 392 -20.97 15.09 -3.32
C LEU A 392 -20.23 13.76 -3.18
N LEU A 393 -20.11 13.25 -1.96
CA LEU A 393 -19.40 12.00 -1.67
C LEU A 393 -20.04 10.80 -2.37
N LYS A 394 -21.38 10.68 -2.33
CA LYS A 394 -22.10 9.62 -3.04
C LYS A 394 -21.88 9.66 -4.55
N ARG A 395 -21.94 10.85 -5.15
CA ARG A 395 -21.69 11.02 -6.59
C ARG A 395 -20.27 10.63 -6.96
N ARG A 396 -19.28 11.07 -6.20
CA ARG A 396 -17.87 10.79 -6.48
C ARG A 396 -17.48 9.34 -6.17
N CYS A 397 -18.19 8.67 -5.29
CA CYS A 397 -17.97 7.26 -4.95
C CYS A 397 -18.52 6.29 -5.99
N ALA A 398 -19.45 6.73 -6.84
CA ALA A 398 -20.07 5.90 -7.87
C ALA A 398 -19.07 5.48 -8.96
N ALA A 399 -19.32 4.30 -9.54
CA ALA A 399 -18.54 3.81 -10.66
C ALA A 399 -18.60 4.78 -11.85
N ALA A 400 -17.47 5.06 -12.49
CA ALA A 400 -17.45 5.76 -13.77
C ALA A 400 -17.89 4.79 -14.89
N PRO A 401 -18.72 5.22 -15.85
CA PRO A 401 -19.07 4.43 -17.03
C PRO A 401 -17.80 4.06 -17.81
N ILE A 402 -17.59 2.76 -18.07
CA ILE A 402 -16.34 2.26 -18.68
C ILE A 402 -16.05 2.93 -20.03
N ALA A 403 -17.07 3.09 -20.88
CA ALA A 403 -16.90 3.70 -22.20
C ALA A 403 -16.50 5.18 -22.10
N GLU A 404 -17.12 5.94 -21.21
CA GLU A 404 -16.81 7.35 -20.97
C GLU A 404 -15.41 7.50 -20.37
N HIS A 405 -15.04 6.63 -19.45
CA HIS A 405 -13.72 6.60 -18.86
C HIS A 405 -12.62 6.27 -19.89
N GLU A 406 -12.84 5.28 -20.77
CA GLU A 406 -11.92 4.95 -21.85
C GLU A 406 -11.77 6.12 -22.83
N GLN A 407 -12.88 6.78 -23.19
CA GLN A 407 -12.86 7.92 -24.10
C GLN A 407 -12.13 9.13 -23.49
N ALA A 408 -12.44 9.46 -22.24
CA ALA A 408 -11.78 10.55 -21.53
C ALA A 408 -10.26 10.29 -21.38
N TYR A 409 -9.87 9.05 -21.09
CA TYR A 409 -8.45 8.67 -21.02
C TYR A 409 -7.72 8.84 -22.37
N GLN A 410 -8.36 8.47 -23.49
CA GLN A 410 -7.78 8.66 -24.84
C GLN A 410 -7.58 10.13 -25.15
N GLN A 411 -8.55 10.97 -24.84
CA GLN A 411 -8.50 12.42 -25.05
C GLN A 411 -7.40 13.07 -24.20
N SER A 412 -7.32 12.72 -22.92
CA SER A 412 -6.29 13.19 -22.01
C SER A 412 -4.89 12.74 -22.45
N ALA A 413 -4.72 11.48 -22.86
CA ALA A 413 -3.45 10.98 -23.35
C ALA A 413 -2.95 11.70 -24.60
N ALA A 414 -3.85 12.11 -25.50
CA ALA A 414 -3.52 12.90 -26.68
C ALA A 414 -3.12 14.34 -26.30
N GLY A 415 -3.79 14.95 -25.34
CA GLY A 415 -3.49 16.30 -24.85
C GLY A 415 -2.15 16.39 -24.12
N HIS A 416 -1.81 15.39 -23.29
CA HIS A 416 -0.56 15.38 -22.51
C HIS A 416 0.70 15.06 -23.32
N GLN A 417 0.57 14.52 -24.54
CA GLN A 417 1.73 14.37 -25.43
C GLN A 417 2.28 15.72 -25.93
N ASN A 418 1.48 16.77 -25.90
CA ASN A 418 1.82 18.10 -26.36
C ASN A 418 2.07 19.13 -25.23
N ALA A 419 1.86 18.77 -23.99
CA ALA A 419 2.13 19.64 -22.86
C ALA A 419 3.62 19.53 -22.43
N PRO A 420 4.33 20.66 -22.25
CA PRO A 420 5.68 20.62 -21.69
C PRO A 420 5.60 19.99 -20.28
N ARG A 421 6.45 18.98 -20.01
CA ARG A 421 6.57 18.44 -18.67
C ARG A 421 6.98 19.55 -17.73
N PRO A 422 6.34 19.73 -16.55
CA PRO A 422 6.83 20.68 -15.59
C PRO A 422 8.30 20.32 -15.28
N LEU A 423 9.16 21.32 -15.35
CA LEU A 423 10.57 21.19 -15.01
C LEU A 423 10.66 20.76 -13.55
N HIS A 424 11.35 19.66 -13.31
CA HIS A 424 11.63 19.08 -12.00
C HIS A 424 12.54 19.95 -11.17
#